data_a8529d49844d47f451d2f83c7cfab44c
#
_entry.id   a8529d49844d47f451d2f83c7cfab44c
#
_cell.length_a   1.000
_cell.length_b   1.000
_cell.length_c   1.000
_cell.angle_alpha   90.00
_cell.angle_beta   90.00
_cell.angle_gamma   90.00
#
_symmetry.space_group_name_H-M   'P 1'
#
loop_
_entity.id
_entity.type
_entity.pdbx_description
1 polymer ?
#
loop_
_entity_poly.entity_id
_entity_poly.type
_entity_poly.pdbx_seq_one_letter_code
_entity_poly.pdbx_strand_id
1 'polypeptide(L)'
;MILELADIRIQPGQNAAFEEAIQRGLGTVIGAAKGFQGYKVNKGIESPERYVLQVFWDTLEDHTVGFRQSDAFTQWRAIVGPFFAAPPVVEHFELLTKSA
;
A
#
# COMPACT_ATOMS: atom_id res chain seq x y z
N MET A 1 -5.82 -16.00 2.37
CA MET A 1 -5.47 -14.65 1.83
C MET A 1 -5.20 -13.71 2.99
N ILE A 2 -4.17 -12.93 2.89
CA ILE A 2 -3.75 -12.01 3.94
C ILE A 2 -4.01 -10.58 3.47
N LEU A 3 -4.51 -9.74 4.37
CA LEU A 3 -4.64 -8.31 4.14
C LEU A 3 -3.45 -7.59 4.75
N GLU A 4 -2.74 -6.82 3.91
CA GLU A 4 -1.81 -5.80 4.38
C GLU A 4 -2.56 -4.48 4.44
N LEU A 5 -2.53 -3.80 5.58
CA LEU A 5 -3.11 -2.46 5.74
C LEU A 5 -2.00 -1.49 6.05
N ALA A 6 -1.84 -0.47 5.20
CA ALA A 6 -0.87 0.60 5.42
C ALA A 6 -1.62 1.91 5.68
N ASP A 7 -1.40 2.48 6.86
CA ASP A 7 -1.91 3.81 7.22
C ASP A 7 -0.88 4.83 6.80
N ILE A 8 -1.21 5.64 5.79
CA ILE A 8 -0.28 6.56 5.14
C ILE A 8 -0.72 7.99 5.42
N ARG A 9 0.24 8.82 5.84
CA ARG A 9 0.05 10.26 5.98
C ARG A 9 1.01 10.97 5.04
N ILE A 10 0.49 11.91 4.26
CA ILE A 10 1.30 12.62 3.26
C ILE A 10 1.50 14.08 3.64
N GLN A 11 2.48 14.70 2.98
CA GLN A 11 2.75 16.13 3.11
C GLN A 11 1.55 16.95 2.63
N PRO A 12 1.21 18.07 3.31
CA PRO A 12 0.10 18.92 2.90
C PRO A 12 0.25 19.41 1.46
N GLY A 13 -0.86 19.48 0.75
CA GLY A 13 -0.90 20.02 -0.61
C GLY A 13 -0.41 19.06 -1.69
N GLN A 14 -0.07 17.82 -1.35
CA GLN A 14 0.51 16.86 -2.30
C GLN A 14 -0.49 15.79 -2.76
N ASN A 15 -1.78 15.97 -2.48
CA ASN A 15 -2.78 14.94 -2.74
C ASN A 15 -2.82 14.49 -4.20
N ALA A 16 -2.90 15.42 -5.15
CA ALA A 16 -3.03 15.05 -6.56
C ALA A 16 -1.79 14.29 -7.05
N ALA A 17 -0.59 14.77 -6.69
CA ALA A 17 0.66 14.11 -7.08
C ALA A 17 0.81 12.75 -6.41
N PHE A 18 0.44 12.63 -5.14
CA PHE A 18 0.48 11.35 -4.44
C PHE A 18 -0.50 10.36 -5.02
N GLU A 19 -1.73 10.78 -5.34
CA GLU A 19 -2.76 9.91 -5.89
C GLU A 19 -2.32 9.33 -7.25
N GLU A 20 -1.67 10.12 -8.09
CA GLU A 20 -1.07 9.62 -9.32
C GLU A 20 0.06 8.63 -9.04
N ALA A 21 0.96 8.99 -8.13
CA ALA A 21 2.13 8.18 -7.82
C ALA A 21 1.75 6.83 -7.24
N ILE A 22 0.82 6.79 -6.27
CA ILE A 22 0.44 5.53 -5.64
C ILE A 22 -0.27 4.60 -6.63
N GLN A 23 -1.12 5.14 -7.50
CA GLN A 23 -1.78 4.33 -8.52
C GLN A 23 -0.76 3.74 -9.50
N ARG A 24 0.22 4.53 -9.91
CA ARG A 24 1.29 4.07 -10.78
C ARG A 24 2.13 2.99 -10.11
N GLY A 25 2.52 3.20 -8.85
CA GLY A 25 3.31 2.22 -8.10
C GLY A 25 2.57 0.92 -7.86
N LEU A 26 1.27 1.00 -7.57
CA LEU A 26 0.44 -0.21 -7.40
C LEU A 26 0.31 -0.98 -8.71
N GLY A 27 0.07 -0.27 -9.82
CA GLY A 27 -0.12 -0.92 -11.11
C GLY A 27 1.15 -1.51 -11.70
N THR A 28 2.30 -0.86 -11.52
CA THR A 28 3.53 -1.27 -12.19
C THR A 28 4.49 -2.08 -11.30
N VAL A 29 4.45 -1.88 -9.99
CA VAL A 29 5.40 -2.51 -9.06
C VAL A 29 4.71 -3.58 -8.23
N ILE A 30 3.78 -3.19 -7.36
CA ILE A 30 3.12 -4.14 -6.46
C ILE A 30 2.27 -5.14 -7.25
N GLY A 31 1.59 -4.68 -8.29
CA GLY A 31 0.74 -5.53 -9.12
C GLY A 31 1.49 -6.65 -9.84
N ALA A 32 2.81 -6.53 -9.99
CA ALA A 32 3.64 -7.56 -10.59
C ALA A 32 4.28 -8.51 -9.57
N ALA A 33 4.07 -8.27 -8.27
CA ALA A 33 4.70 -9.07 -7.24
C ALA A 33 4.03 -10.43 -7.08
N LYS A 34 4.84 -11.44 -6.77
CA LYS A 34 4.35 -12.79 -6.51
C LYS A 34 3.38 -12.76 -5.33
N GLY A 35 2.23 -13.41 -5.50
CA GLY A 35 1.22 -13.53 -4.45
C GLY A 35 0.26 -12.34 -4.36
N PHE A 36 0.45 -11.31 -5.19
CA PHE A 36 -0.46 -10.17 -5.22
C PHE A 36 -1.85 -10.60 -5.71
N GLN A 37 -2.90 -10.20 -4.99
CA GLN A 37 -4.28 -10.57 -5.29
C GLN A 37 -5.21 -9.37 -5.48
N GLY A 38 -4.74 -8.17 -5.30
CA GLY A 38 -5.55 -6.97 -5.49
C GLY A 38 -5.26 -5.90 -4.45
N TYR A 39 -5.83 -4.72 -4.68
CA TYR A 39 -5.63 -3.60 -3.74
C TYR A 39 -6.87 -2.72 -3.70
N LYS A 40 -6.96 -1.93 -2.62
CA LYS A 40 -7.87 -0.80 -2.49
C LYS A 40 -7.13 0.35 -1.85
N VAL A 41 -7.41 1.57 -2.28
CA VAL A 41 -6.90 2.78 -1.64
C VAL A 41 -8.08 3.65 -1.27
N ASN A 42 -8.14 4.05 -0.01
CA ASN A 42 -9.18 4.95 0.47
C ASN A 42 -8.54 6.23 1.00
N LYS A 43 -9.17 7.37 0.69
CA LYS A 43 -8.74 8.68 1.14
C LYS A 43 -9.57 9.08 2.36
N GLY A 44 -8.92 9.63 3.38
CA GLY A 44 -9.62 10.12 4.57
C GLY A 44 -10.55 11.27 4.24
N ILE A 45 -11.76 11.23 4.79
CA ILE A 45 -12.71 12.32 4.66
C ILE A 45 -12.42 13.38 5.69
N GLU A 46 -12.30 12.97 6.96
CA GLU A 46 -11.99 13.88 8.07
C GLU A 46 -10.54 14.39 8.01
N SER A 47 -9.64 13.55 7.49
CA SER A 47 -8.21 13.88 7.36
C SER A 47 -7.79 13.67 5.92
N PRO A 48 -7.89 14.70 5.06
CA PRO A 48 -7.62 14.53 3.62
C PRO A 48 -6.18 14.12 3.28
N GLU A 49 -5.22 14.33 4.17
CA GLU A 49 -3.84 13.89 3.98
C GLU A 49 -3.60 12.46 4.47
N ARG A 50 -4.64 11.75 4.90
CA ARG A 50 -4.54 10.37 5.33
C ARG A 50 -5.14 9.45 4.29
N TYR A 51 -4.40 8.39 3.98
CA TYR A 51 -4.85 7.34 3.06
C TYR A 51 -4.69 5.99 3.74
N VAL A 52 -5.60 5.08 3.44
CA VAL A 52 -5.51 3.69 3.88
C VAL A 52 -5.34 2.83 2.64
N LEU A 53 -4.18 2.19 2.53
CA LEU A 53 -3.88 1.24 1.47
C LEU A 53 -4.14 -0.17 1.99
N GLN A 54 -4.92 -0.93 1.24
CA GLN A 54 -5.15 -2.35 1.48
C GLN A 54 -4.58 -3.13 0.31
N VAL A 55 -3.68 -4.07 0.59
CA VAL A 55 -3.16 -4.99 -0.42
C VAL A 55 -3.46 -6.41 0.02
N PHE A 56 -3.96 -7.22 -0.90
CA PHE A 56 -4.30 -8.61 -0.63
C PHE A 56 -3.20 -9.50 -1.18
N TRP A 57 -2.70 -10.42 -0.33
CA TRP A 57 -1.61 -11.33 -0.65
C TRP A 57 -2.02 -12.77 -0.42
N ASP A 58 -1.47 -13.70 -1.22
CA ASP A 58 -1.71 -15.14 -1.01
C ASP A 58 -1.22 -15.57 0.37
N THR A 59 -0.01 -15.14 0.75
CA THR A 59 0.61 -15.48 2.04
C THR A 59 1.24 -14.25 2.68
N LEU A 60 1.44 -14.31 3.98
CA LEU A 60 2.13 -13.25 4.72
C LEU A 60 3.57 -13.07 4.18
N GLU A 61 4.25 -14.17 3.90
CA GLU A 61 5.66 -14.15 3.46
C GLU A 61 5.81 -13.55 2.07
N ASP A 62 4.80 -13.64 1.20
CA ASP A 62 4.84 -12.97 -0.11
C ASP A 62 5.05 -11.47 0.05
N HIS A 63 4.48 -10.86 1.10
CA HIS A 63 4.72 -9.45 1.39
C HIS A 63 5.98 -9.23 2.23
N THR A 64 6.05 -9.88 3.39
CA THR A 64 7.09 -9.56 4.39
C THR A 64 8.49 -10.00 3.97
N VAL A 65 8.59 -11.03 3.15
CA VAL A 65 9.86 -11.55 2.66
C VAL A 65 9.99 -11.30 1.16
N GLY A 66 9.09 -11.86 0.35
CA GLY A 66 9.18 -11.81 -1.09
C GLY A 66 9.24 -10.38 -1.62
N PHE A 67 8.25 -9.57 -1.29
CA PHE A 67 8.19 -8.19 -1.77
C PHE A 67 9.15 -7.28 -1.00
N ARG A 68 9.08 -7.30 0.33
CA ARG A 68 9.81 -6.33 1.17
C ARG A 68 11.32 -6.47 1.03
N GLN A 69 11.84 -7.64 0.70
CA GLN A 69 13.27 -7.88 0.52
C GLN A 69 13.70 -7.85 -0.96
N SER A 70 12.84 -7.40 -1.85
CA SER A 70 13.12 -7.34 -3.29
C SER A 70 13.51 -5.94 -3.75
N ASP A 71 14.08 -5.85 -4.96
CA ASP A 71 14.31 -4.55 -5.61
C ASP A 71 13.01 -3.81 -5.90
N ALA A 72 11.92 -4.54 -6.06
CA ALA A 72 10.60 -3.94 -6.28
C ALA A 72 10.18 -3.06 -5.10
N PHE A 73 10.51 -3.45 -3.87
CA PHE A 73 10.23 -2.64 -2.70
C PHE A 73 10.98 -1.30 -2.74
N THR A 74 12.23 -1.32 -3.17
CA THR A 74 13.01 -0.09 -3.36
C THR A 74 12.36 0.81 -4.41
N GLN A 75 11.89 0.22 -5.52
CA GLN A 75 11.17 0.98 -6.56
C GLN A 75 9.87 1.59 -6.01
N TRP A 76 9.10 0.81 -5.25
CA TRP A 76 7.88 1.28 -4.62
C TRP A 76 8.16 2.48 -3.72
N ARG A 77 9.16 2.38 -2.87
CA ARG A 77 9.53 3.47 -1.96
C ARG A 77 10.03 4.70 -2.71
N ALA A 78 10.71 4.54 -3.81
CA ALA A 78 11.16 5.67 -4.64
C ALA A 78 9.96 6.42 -5.24
N ILE A 79 8.88 5.72 -5.56
CA ILE A 79 7.68 6.31 -6.16
C ILE A 79 6.85 7.06 -5.11
N VAL A 80 6.57 6.43 -3.96
CA VAL A 80 5.63 6.97 -2.98
C VAL A 80 6.29 7.61 -1.75
N GLY A 81 7.50 7.19 -1.41
CA GLY A 81 8.19 7.63 -0.20
C GLY A 81 8.37 9.14 -0.07
N PRO A 82 8.69 9.86 -1.16
CA PRO A 82 8.87 11.31 -1.07
C PRO A 82 7.64 12.09 -0.57
N PHE A 83 6.46 11.49 -0.66
CA PHE A 83 5.22 12.13 -0.22
C PHE A 83 4.89 11.93 1.25
N PHE A 84 5.57 10.99 1.92
CA PHE A 84 5.21 10.62 3.30
C PHE A 84 5.56 11.75 4.27
N ALA A 85 4.59 12.09 5.13
CA ALA A 85 4.83 13.01 6.25
C ALA A 85 5.44 12.28 7.45
N ALA A 86 5.23 10.95 7.51
CA ALA A 86 5.77 10.07 8.54
C ALA A 86 5.87 8.66 7.96
N PRO A 87 6.68 7.76 8.53
CA PRO A 87 6.70 6.38 8.07
C PRO A 87 5.30 5.76 8.17
N PRO A 88 4.82 5.08 7.13
CA PRO A 88 3.52 4.41 7.19
C PRO A 88 3.50 3.33 8.28
N VAL A 89 2.34 3.18 8.91
CA VAL A 89 2.12 2.10 9.87
C VAL A 89 1.49 0.94 9.09
N VAL A 90 2.17 -0.20 9.08
CA VAL A 90 1.76 -1.38 8.31
C VAL A 90 1.44 -2.51 9.25
N GLU A 91 0.24 -3.09 9.10
CA GLU A 91 -0.19 -4.25 9.86
C GLU A 91 -0.82 -5.28 8.92
N HIS A 92 -0.90 -6.52 9.40
CA HIS A 92 -1.46 -7.62 8.61
C HIS A 92 -2.64 -8.23 9.33
N PHE A 93 -3.61 -8.70 8.54
CA PHE A 93 -4.86 -9.26 9.07
C PHE A 93 -5.24 -10.53 8.31
N GLU A 94 -5.77 -11.49 9.04
CA GLU A 94 -6.40 -12.67 8.44
C GLU A 94 -7.89 -12.38 8.26
N LEU A 95 -8.47 -12.86 7.16
CA LEU A 95 -9.91 -12.75 6.96
C LEU A 95 -10.63 -13.66 7.96
N LEU A 96 -11.50 -13.08 8.77
CA LEU A 96 -12.36 -13.86 9.68
C LEU A 96 -13.68 -14.23 9.01
N THR A 97 -14.32 -13.23 8.40
CA THR A 97 -15.63 -13.44 7.75
C THR A 97 -15.92 -12.29 6.80
N LYS A 98 -16.75 -12.55 5.81
CA LYS A 98 -17.22 -11.51 4.90
C LYS A 98 -18.67 -11.82 4.50
N SER A 99 -19.40 -10.79 4.07
CA SER A 99 -20.72 -10.96 3.48
C SER A 99 -20.60 -11.62 2.10
N ALA A 100 -21.63 -12.25 1.67
CA ALA A 100 -21.69 -12.89 0.36
C ALA A 100 -21.67 -11.87 -0.76
#